data_04b700bf00de64ce3ad0fb65e39c1e81
#
_entry.id   04b700bf00de64ce3ad0fb65e39c1e81
#
_cell.length_a   1.000
_cell.length_b   1.000
_cell.length_c   1.000
_cell.angle_alpha   90.00
_cell.angle_beta   90.00
_cell.angle_gamma   90.00
#
_symmetry.space_group_name_H-M   'P 1'
#
loop_
_entity.id
_entity.type
_entity.pdbx_description
1 polymer ?
#
loop_
_entity_poly.entity_id
_entity_poly.type
_entity_poly.pdbx_seq_one_letter_code
_entity_poly.pdbx_strand_id
1 'polypeptide(L)'
;MNKVVQNRKKVMLFDLSNLIMRCLFAYPVKPHEKEFKEFKAIFMRSFLKTIKDNCPDKIICCMDNTSWRKDVSDSYKENRKAFRAKSIVDFDVFFPISNKLIEALKDCAPNIQFLDVPKCEADD
;
A
#
# COMPACT_ATOMS: atom_id res chain seq x y z
N MET A 1 -22.15 29.72 25.89
CA MET A 1 -20.85 29.52 25.20
C MET A 1 -21.08 28.89 23.86
N ASN A 2 -20.88 29.65 22.81
CA ASN A 2 -20.96 29.09 21.45
C ASN A 2 -19.66 28.30 21.18
N LYS A 3 -19.74 26.98 21.21
CA LYS A 3 -18.67 26.17 20.67
C LYS A 3 -18.63 26.38 19.18
N VAL A 4 -17.58 27.06 18.72
CA VAL A 4 -17.29 27.11 17.27
C VAL A 4 -16.92 25.69 16.85
N VAL A 5 -17.87 25.00 16.24
CA VAL A 5 -17.61 23.69 15.60
C VAL A 5 -16.74 23.99 14.39
N GLN A 6 -15.43 23.85 14.54
CA GLN A 6 -14.54 23.88 13.39
C GLN A 6 -14.86 22.63 12.55
N ASN A 7 -15.42 22.86 11.38
CA ASN A 7 -15.65 21.83 10.39
C ASN A 7 -14.28 21.40 9.82
N ARG A 8 -13.56 20.56 10.55
CA ARG A 8 -12.27 20.03 10.10
C ARG A 8 -12.53 18.87 9.17
N LYS A 9 -12.07 19.01 7.93
CA LYS A 9 -12.05 17.89 6.98
C LYS A 9 -10.98 16.89 7.40
N LYS A 10 -11.35 15.62 7.43
CA LYS A 10 -10.45 14.52 7.72
C LYS A 10 -9.92 13.96 6.42
N VAL A 11 -8.61 14.03 6.23
CA VAL A 11 -7.92 13.43 5.10
C VAL A 11 -7.19 12.18 5.59
N MET A 12 -7.42 11.05 4.93
CA MET A 12 -6.76 9.79 5.24
C MET A 12 -5.68 9.53 4.20
N LEU A 13 -4.46 9.32 4.68
CA LEU A 13 -3.32 8.95 3.86
C LEU A 13 -2.97 7.48 4.09
N PHE A 14 -2.91 6.70 3.02
CA PHE A 14 -2.44 5.34 3.06
C PHE A 14 -1.03 5.23 2.48
N ASP A 15 -0.10 4.68 3.24
CA ASP A 15 1.13 4.11 2.68
C ASP A 15 0.78 2.75 2.09
N LEU A 16 0.50 2.74 0.79
CA LEU A 16 -0.10 1.59 0.14
C LEU A 16 0.84 0.38 0.11
N SER A 17 2.13 0.61 -0.15
CA SER A 17 3.12 -0.46 -0.14
C SER A 17 3.26 -1.11 1.23
N ASN A 18 3.25 -0.32 2.29
CA ASN A 18 3.29 -0.83 3.66
C ASN A 18 2.07 -1.69 3.97
N LEU A 19 0.88 -1.23 3.61
CA LEU A 19 -0.36 -1.99 3.80
C LEU A 19 -0.34 -3.30 3.02
N ILE A 20 0.12 -3.28 1.77
CA ILE A 20 0.23 -4.47 0.93
C ILE A 20 1.16 -5.50 1.58
N MET A 21 2.34 -5.09 2.03
CA MET A 21 3.31 -6.00 2.64
C MET A 21 2.80 -6.55 3.97
N ARG A 22 2.15 -5.74 4.78
CA ARG A 22 1.54 -6.19 6.03
C ARG A 22 0.47 -7.26 5.79
N CYS A 23 -0.35 -7.07 4.78
CA CYS A 23 -1.39 -8.04 4.43
C CYS A 23 -0.79 -9.34 3.85
N LEU A 24 0.28 -9.24 3.06
CA LEU A 24 0.97 -10.39 2.52
C LEU A 24 1.55 -11.28 3.62
N PHE A 25 2.10 -10.70 4.67
CA PHE A 25 2.70 -11.44 5.78
C PHE A 25 1.73 -11.69 6.95
N ALA A 26 0.45 -11.36 6.81
CA ALA A 26 -0.57 -11.58 7.83
C ALA A 26 -1.09 -13.02 7.87
N TYR A 27 -0.74 -13.84 6.90
CA TYR A 27 -1.17 -15.24 6.80
C TYR A 27 0.01 -16.11 6.33
N PRO A 28 -0.02 -17.43 6.58
CA PRO A 28 1.02 -18.34 6.09
C PRO A 28 0.88 -18.53 4.57
N VAL A 29 1.82 -17.95 3.83
CA VAL A 29 1.88 -18.09 2.37
C VAL A 29 2.39 -19.50 2.04
N LYS A 30 1.68 -20.19 1.13
CA LYS A 30 2.09 -21.52 0.68
C LYS A 30 3.28 -21.42 -0.29
N PRO A 31 4.20 -22.42 -0.27
CA PRO A 31 5.22 -22.53 -1.30
C PRO A 31 4.56 -22.58 -2.70
N HIS A 32 5.13 -21.85 -3.66
CA HIS A 32 4.63 -21.78 -5.03
C HIS A 32 3.22 -21.19 -5.19
N GLU A 33 2.81 -20.34 -4.26
CA GLU A 33 1.56 -19.59 -4.36
C GLU A 33 1.53 -18.75 -5.63
N LYS A 34 0.45 -18.84 -6.42
CA LYS A 34 0.32 -18.13 -7.70
C LYS A 34 -0.84 -17.14 -7.75
N GLU A 35 -1.89 -17.37 -6.97
CA GLU A 35 -3.12 -16.57 -7.07
C GLU A 35 -3.26 -15.53 -5.95
N PHE A 36 -2.70 -15.78 -4.79
CA PHE A 36 -2.74 -14.90 -3.62
C PHE A 36 -4.16 -14.45 -3.24
N LYS A 37 -5.11 -15.37 -3.27
CA LYS A 37 -6.52 -15.09 -2.95
C LYS A 37 -6.71 -14.61 -1.51
N GLU A 38 -6.01 -15.22 -0.55
CA GLU A 38 -6.08 -14.83 0.85
C GLU A 38 -5.53 -13.43 1.06
N PHE A 39 -4.42 -13.10 0.40
CA PHE A 39 -3.86 -11.75 0.42
C PHE A 39 -4.88 -10.72 -0.06
N LYS A 40 -5.52 -10.96 -1.19
CA LYS A 40 -6.52 -10.04 -1.76
C LYS A 40 -7.68 -9.82 -0.79
N ALA A 41 -8.19 -10.90 -0.18
CA ALA A 41 -9.29 -10.82 0.77
C ALA A 41 -8.88 -10.03 2.03
N ILE A 42 -7.70 -10.29 2.57
CA ILE A 42 -7.18 -9.58 3.75
C ILE A 42 -6.96 -8.10 3.44
N PHE A 43 -6.36 -7.80 2.30
CA PHE A 43 -6.12 -6.42 1.85
C PHE A 43 -7.43 -5.64 1.74
N MET A 44 -8.41 -6.17 1.02
CA MET A 44 -9.69 -5.48 0.82
C MET A 44 -10.43 -5.29 2.14
N ARG A 45 -10.42 -6.30 3.00
CA ARG A 45 -11.05 -6.21 4.32
C ARG A 45 -10.40 -5.13 5.19
N SER A 46 -9.07 -5.13 5.25
CA SER A 46 -8.31 -4.16 6.05
C SER A 46 -8.47 -2.74 5.52
N PHE A 47 -8.40 -2.58 4.21
CA PHE A 47 -8.55 -1.28 3.54
C PHE A 47 -9.93 -0.68 3.80
N LEU A 48 -10.99 -1.44 3.54
CA LEU A 48 -12.37 -1.00 3.73
C LEU A 48 -12.70 -0.76 5.19
N LYS A 49 -12.23 -1.61 6.09
CA LYS A 49 -12.43 -1.44 7.53
C LYS A 49 -11.81 -0.14 8.04
N THR A 50 -10.59 0.15 7.63
CA THR A 50 -9.91 1.38 8.04
C THR A 50 -10.67 2.62 7.58
N ILE A 51 -11.18 2.61 6.36
CA ILE A 51 -12.01 3.69 5.83
C ILE A 51 -13.30 3.82 6.64
N LYS A 52 -13.98 2.72 6.89
CA LYS A 52 -15.24 2.71 7.63
C LYS A 52 -15.07 3.21 9.08
N ASP A 53 -14.01 2.77 9.75
CA ASP A 53 -13.78 3.12 11.16
C ASP A 53 -13.39 4.60 11.34
N ASN A 54 -12.79 5.21 10.34
CA ASN A 54 -12.30 6.58 10.41
C ASN A 54 -13.19 7.62 9.72
N CYS A 55 -14.10 7.19 8.86
CA CYS A 55 -15.02 8.06 8.12
C CYS A 55 -14.33 9.30 7.53
N PRO A 56 -13.30 9.14 6.68
CA PRO A 56 -12.57 10.28 6.13
C PRO A 56 -13.41 11.03 5.09
N ASP A 57 -13.14 12.32 4.98
CA ASP A 57 -13.72 13.15 3.91
C ASP A 57 -12.99 12.95 2.59
N LYS A 58 -11.69 12.63 2.66
CA LYS A 58 -10.84 12.41 1.50
C LYS A 58 -9.85 11.28 1.76
N ILE A 59 -9.62 10.46 0.74
CA ILE A 59 -8.70 9.32 0.81
C ILE A 59 -7.61 9.51 -0.25
N ILE A 60 -6.35 9.44 0.17
CA ILE A 60 -5.19 9.52 -0.71
C ILE A 60 -4.33 8.28 -0.46
N CYS A 61 -4.12 7.48 -1.50
CA CYS A 61 -3.20 6.36 -1.47
C CYS A 61 -1.85 6.81 -1.99
N CYS A 62 -0.85 6.81 -1.13
CA CYS A 62 0.51 7.19 -1.47
C CYS A 62 1.27 5.96 -1.93
N MET A 63 1.88 6.05 -3.11
CA MET A 63 2.60 4.94 -3.72
C MET A 63 4.10 5.18 -3.64
N ASP A 64 4.85 4.09 -3.42
CA ASP A 64 6.30 4.15 -3.49
C ASP A 64 6.78 4.19 -4.93
N ASN A 65 7.78 5.04 -5.16
CA ASN A 65 8.53 5.07 -6.40
C ASN A 65 10.01 4.87 -6.07
N THR A 66 10.86 4.75 -7.07
CA THR A 66 12.31 4.68 -6.85
C THR A 66 12.76 5.90 -6.06
N SER A 67 13.29 5.67 -4.85
CA SER A 67 13.66 6.76 -3.95
C SER A 67 14.82 7.57 -4.47
N TRP A 68 14.76 8.91 -4.30
CA TRP A 68 15.88 9.80 -4.54
C TRP A 68 17.10 9.44 -3.66
N ARG A 69 16.86 8.80 -2.52
CA ARG A 69 17.92 8.35 -1.60
C ARG A 69 18.83 7.32 -2.25
N LYS A 70 18.31 6.54 -3.20
CA LYS A 70 19.07 5.56 -3.96
C LYS A 70 20.06 6.21 -4.93
N ASP A 71 19.76 7.39 -5.43
CA ASP A 71 20.67 8.17 -6.28
C ASP A 71 21.85 8.74 -5.48
N VAL A 72 21.68 8.93 -4.18
CA VAL A 72 22.71 9.43 -3.25
C VAL A 72 23.50 8.31 -2.59
N SER A 73 22.86 7.16 -2.37
CA SER A 73 23.48 6.00 -1.71
C SER A 73 23.06 4.70 -2.40
N ASP A 74 24.01 4.03 -3.04
CA ASP A 74 23.75 2.77 -3.74
C ASP A 74 23.32 1.64 -2.79
N SER A 75 23.67 1.74 -1.50
CA SER A 75 23.33 0.74 -0.50
C SER A 75 21.96 0.95 0.14
N TYR A 76 21.21 1.99 -0.25
CA TYR A 76 19.92 2.28 0.34
C TYR A 76 18.93 1.13 0.10
N LYS A 77 18.46 0.52 1.17
CA LYS A 77 17.50 -0.61 1.18
C LYS A 77 17.97 -1.90 0.47
N GLU A 78 19.27 -2.07 0.19
CA GLU A 78 19.80 -3.32 -0.41
C GLU A 78 19.47 -4.56 0.42
N ASN A 79 19.50 -4.45 1.74
CA ASN A 79 19.15 -5.55 2.65
C ASN A 79 17.76 -6.14 2.37
N ARG A 80 16.83 -5.33 1.88
CA ARG A 80 15.48 -5.76 1.54
C ARG A 80 15.44 -6.66 0.32
N LYS A 81 16.32 -6.44 -0.66
CA LYS A 81 16.44 -7.31 -1.83
C LYS A 81 16.94 -8.70 -1.42
N ALA A 82 17.96 -8.75 -0.57
CA ALA A 82 18.49 -10.02 -0.06
C ALA A 82 17.44 -10.78 0.76
N PHE A 83 16.68 -10.08 1.60
CA PHE A 83 15.60 -10.66 2.38
C PHE A 83 14.50 -11.23 1.48
N ARG A 84 14.08 -10.49 0.44
CA ARG A 84 13.07 -10.96 -0.51
C ARG A 84 13.51 -12.19 -1.29
N ALA A 85 14.77 -12.26 -1.67
CA ALA A 85 15.32 -13.41 -2.38
C ALA A 85 15.29 -14.70 -1.54
N LYS A 86 15.31 -14.61 -0.22
CA LYS A 86 15.26 -15.74 0.72
C LYS A 86 13.84 -16.07 1.18
N SER A 87 12.85 -15.28 0.81
CA SER A 87 11.46 -15.48 1.22
C SER A 87 10.82 -16.63 0.46
N ILE A 88 9.85 -17.30 1.11
CA ILE A 88 8.95 -18.27 0.46
C ILE A 88 8.11 -17.61 -0.63
N VAL A 89 7.82 -16.34 -0.48
CA VAL A 89 7.03 -15.59 -1.45
C VAL A 89 7.82 -15.37 -2.73
N ASP A 90 7.26 -15.80 -3.85
CA ASP A 90 7.78 -15.45 -5.17
C ASP A 90 7.28 -14.05 -5.54
N PHE A 91 8.13 -13.06 -5.33
CA PHE A 91 7.78 -11.66 -5.60
C PHE A 91 7.61 -11.36 -7.08
N ASP A 92 8.22 -12.15 -7.97
CA ASP A 92 8.02 -12.00 -9.42
C ASP A 92 6.59 -12.38 -9.82
N VAL A 93 5.96 -13.26 -9.07
CA VAL A 93 4.52 -13.58 -9.23
C VAL A 93 3.65 -12.58 -8.48
N PHE A 94 4.05 -12.22 -7.27
CA PHE A 94 3.25 -11.38 -6.37
C PHE A 94 3.09 -9.94 -6.86
N PHE A 95 4.16 -9.29 -7.29
CA PHE A 95 4.11 -7.89 -7.69
C PHE A 95 3.14 -7.61 -8.85
N PRO A 96 3.10 -8.42 -9.92
CA PRO A 96 2.07 -8.24 -10.94
C PRO A 96 0.64 -8.35 -10.41
N ILE A 97 0.40 -9.25 -9.45
CA ILE A 97 -0.90 -9.44 -8.81
C ILE A 97 -1.28 -8.21 -7.99
N SER A 98 -0.36 -7.69 -7.19
CA SER A 98 -0.60 -6.49 -6.40
C SER A 98 -0.84 -5.26 -7.29
N ASN A 99 -0.13 -5.13 -8.39
CA ASN A 99 -0.32 -4.07 -9.36
C ASN A 99 -1.71 -4.12 -10.01
N LYS A 100 -2.18 -5.32 -10.36
CA LYS A 100 -3.55 -5.49 -10.88
C LYS A 100 -4.61 -5.12 -9.85
N LEU A 101 -4.37 -5.43 -8.58
CA LEU A 101 -5.26 -5.06 -7.50
C LEU A 101 -5.36 -3.54 -7.36
N ILE A 102 -4.23 -2.84 -7.44
CA ILE A 102 -4.17 -1.39 -7.40
C ILE A 102 -4.93 -0.77 -8.58
N GLU A 103 -4.71 -1.30 -9.79
CA GLU A 103 -5.42 -0.83 -10.98
C GLU A 103 -6.93 -1.04 -10.86
N ALA A 104 -7.38 -2.17 -10.31
CA ALA A 104 -8.78 -2.43 -10.04
C ALA A 104 -9.37 -1.42 -9.05
N LEU A 105 -8.61 -1.05 -8.01
CA LEU A 105 -9.03 -0.02 -7.05
C LEU A 105 -9.18 1.35 -7.72
N LYS A 106 -8.26 1.72 -8.59
CA LYS A 106 -8.33 2.98 -9.35
C LYS A 106 -9.60 3.04 -10.20
N ASP A 107 -9.95 1.94 -10.85
CA ASP A 107 -11.10 1.84 -11.73
C ASP A 107 -12.43 1.86 -10.96
N CYS A 108 -12.48 1.18 -9.80
CA CYS A 108 -13.71 0.99 -9.03
C CYS A 108 -13.98 2.11 -8.02
N ALA A 109 -12.97 2.90 -7.66
CA ALA A 109 -13.06 3.90 -6.61
C ALA A 109 -12.58 5.27 -7.09
N PRO A 110 -13.37 5.99 -7.91
CA PRO A 110 -12.96 7.28 -8.47
C PRO A 110 -12.76 8.37 -7.41
N ASN A 111 -13.30 8.18 -6.20
CA ASN A 111 -13.17 9.12 -5.09
C ASN A 111 -11.84 8.99 -4.34
N ILE A 112 -11.06 7.98 -4.63
CA ILE A 112 -9.75 7.75 -4.02
C ILE A 112 -8.68 8.34 -4.95
N GLN A 113 -7.84 9.20 -4.41
CA GLN A 113 -6.68 9.73 -5.13
C GLN A 113 -5.46 8.84 -4.91
N PHE A 114 -4.68 8.65 -5.96
CA PHE A 114 -3.42 7.91 -5.92
C PHE A 114 -2.28 8.88 -6.23
N LEU A 115 -1.33 8.99 -5.31
CA LEU A 115 -0.12 9.79 -5.50
C LEU A 115 1.05 8.87 -5.83
N ASP A 116 1.60 9.07 -7.02
CA ASP A 116 2.79 8.38 -7.48
C ASP A 116 3.74 9.43 -8.05
N VAL A 117 4.67 9.89 -7.20
CA VAL A 117 5.59 10.97 -7.53
C VAL A 117 6.94 10.37 -7.88
N PRO A 118 7.51 10.70 -9.07
CA PRO A 118 8.84 10.19 -9.45
C PRO A 118 9.89 10.49 -8.38
N LYS A 119 10.73 9.50 -8.07
CA LYS A 119 11.83 9.58 -7.09
C LYS A 119 11.40 9.80 -5.64
N CYS A 120 10.11 9.71 -5.32
CA CYS A 120 9.60 9.85 -3.95
C CYS A 120 9.02 8.53 -3.43
N GLU A 121 9.24 8.25 -2.14
CA GLU A 121 8.55 7.19 -1.42
C GLU A 121 7.21 7.67 -0.89
N ALA A 122 6.34 6.75 -0.46
CA ALA A 122 4.99 7.08 0.01
C ALA A 122 5.00 8.01 1.24
N ASP A 123 6.04 7.92 2.07
CA ASP A 123 6.20 8.72 3.28
C ASP A 123 6.96 10.05 3.05
N ASP A 124 7.36 10.33 1.84
CA ASP A 124 7.92 11.62 1.47
C ASP A 124 6.79 12.64 1.25
#